data_fb54db006939be5668ee22a0e8b570af
#
_entry.id   fb54db006939be5668ee22a0e8b570af
#
_cell.length_a   1.000
_cell.length_b   1.000
_cell.length_c   1.000
_cell.angle_alpha   90.00
_cell.angle_beta   90.00
_cell.angle_gamma   90.00
#
_symmetry.space_group_name_H-M   'P 1'
#
loop_
_entity.id
_entity.type
_entity.pdbx_description
1 polymer ?
#
loop_
_entity_poly.entity_id
_entity_poly.type
_entity_poly.pdbx_seq_one_letter_code
_entity_poly.pdbx_strand_id
1 'polypeptide(L)'
;MATFMGYPAGPVVAAAGEPPALQVTGVGEAEVAPDTARITLGFTARAPQAAAAYEQTAAALNRVVQALVQAGLPATDLQTQTIGLNPVHERVPETGESRLAGYEATATLAVTLRDLARVGAAIDLAVAAGANRVDGIQFTVRERERAEAAALVQAVQDAQRQAAVLAQSLGVALGPVRQVTAEAAPGPAPFLARGAAEGLPVLPGRLTVTRSVRVSYQIYHPAGA
;
A
#
# COMPACT_ATOMS: atom_id res chain seq x y z
N MET A 1 71.53 -34.76 2.72
CA MET A 1 71.16 -34.08 3.97
C MET A 1 70.55 -32.72 3.60
N ALA A 2 69.24 -32.60 3.58
CA ALA A 2 68.52 -31.35 3.32
C ALA A 2 67.87 -30.87 4.61
N THR A 3 68.39 -29.75 5.14
CA THR A 3 67.93 -29.16 6.38
C THR A 3 66.66 -28.36 6.11
N PHE A 4 65.53 -28.81 6.68
CA PHE A 4 64.26 -28.08 6.65
C PHE A 4 64.31 -26.91 7.65
N MET A 5 64.36 -25.70 7.15
CA MET A 5 64.16 -24.50 7.95
C MET A 5 62.66 -24.35 8.25
N GLY A 6 62.31 -24.55 9.51
CA GLY A 6 60.97 -24.32 10.03
C GLY A 6 60.68 -22.79 10.08
N TYR A 7 59.62 -22.33 9.42
CA TYR A 7 59.06 -21.00 9.61
C TYR A 7 58.40 -20.89 10.99
N PRO A 8 58.70 -19.86 11.76
CA PRO A 8 58.00 -19.62 13.01
C PRO A 8 56.52 -19.25 12.69
N ALA A 9 55.60 -19.99 13.25
CA ALA A 9 54.20 -19.65 13.25
C ALA A 9 54.01 -18.31 13.99
N GLY A 10 53.67 -17.26 13.24
CA GLY A 10 53.30 -15.97 13.83
C GLY A 10 52.02 -16.14 14.70
N PRO A 11 51.82 -15.25 15.69
CA PRO A 11 50.62 -15.31 16.54
C PRO A 11 49.39 -15.21 15.71
N VAL A 12 48.51 -16.20 15.77
CA VAL A 12 47.17 -16.16 15.26
C VAL A 12 46.43 -15.14 16.11
N VAL A 13 46.24 -13.91 15.59
CA VAL A 13 45.34 -12.92 16.18
C VAL A 13 43.95 -13.48 15.99
N ALA A 14 43.38 -14.06 17.02
CA ALA A 14 41.96 -14.43 17.05
C ALA A 14 41.19 -13.13 16.77
N ALA A 15 40.44 -13.08 15.67
CA ALA A 15 39.51 -12.00 15.41
C ALA A 15 38.58 -11.90 16.63
N ALA A 16 38.57 -10.75 17.31
CA ALA A 16 37.70 -10.50 18.43
C ALA A 16 36.27 -10.71 17.91
N GLY A 17 35.65 -11.84 18.30
CA GLY A 17 34.29 -12.16 17.93
C GLY A 17 33.37 -11.02 18.39
N GLU A 18 32.40 -10.67 17.58
CA GLU A 18 31.40 -9.68 17.99
C GLU A 18 30.83 -10.08 19.35
N PRO A 19 30.70 -9.13 20.30
CA PRO A 19 30.16 -9.46 21.61
C PRO A 19 28.75 -10.01 21.45
N PRO A 20 28.36 -10.97 22.30
CA PRO A 20 27.07 -11.66 22.18
C PRO A 20 25.91 -10.65 22.22
N ALA A 21 24.96 -10.82 21.32
CA ALA A 21 23.84 -9.91 21.17
C ALA A 21 22.51 -10.66 21.12
N LEU A 22 21.49 -10.07 21.74
CA LEU A 22 20.10 -10.50 21.65
C LEU A 22 19.39 -9.62 20.64
N GLN A 23 18.80 -10.22 19.62
CA GLN A 23 18.05 -9.50 18.61
C GLN A 23 16.57 -9.85 18.71
N VAL A 24 15.72 -8.83 18.72
CA VAL A 24 14.26 -8.95 18.77
C VAL A 24 13.62 -8.07 17.71
N THR A 25 12.44 -8.46 17.28
CA THR A 25 11.62 -7.62 16.39
C THR A 25 10.30 -7.33 17.08
N GLY A 26 10.08 -6.07 17.43
CA GLY A 26 8.81 -5.64 18.00
C GLY A 26 7.87 -5.15 16.89
N VAL A 27 6.59 -5.38 17.09
CA VAL A 27 5.51 -4.94 16.19
C VAL A 27 4.56 -4.02 16.96
N GLY A 28 4.13 -2.95 16.32
CA GLY A 28 3.14 -2.03 16.87
C GLY A 28 2.08 -1.70 15.84
N GLU A 29 0.86 -1.53 16.31
CA GLU A 29 -0.31 -1.25 15.48
C GLU A 29 -1.07 -0.06 16.03
N ALA A 30 -1.48 0.84 15.15
CA ALA A 30 -2.35 1.96 15.51
C ALA A 30 -3.58 1.95 14.61
N GLU A 31 -4.75 1.94 15.22
CA GLU A 31 -6.01 2.09 14.51
C GLU A 31 -6.34 3.57 14.31
N VAL A 32 -6.76 3.93 13.10
CA VAL A 32 -7.16 5.29 12.76
C VAL A 32 -8.42 5.27 11.89
N ALA A 33 -9.31 6.22 12.15
CA ALA A 33 -10.46 6.43 11.28
C ALA A 33 -10.00 7.10 9.97
N PRO A 34 -10.40 6.58 8.80
CA PRO A 34 -10.12 7.27 7.54
C PRO A 34 -10.83 8.62 7.48
N ASP A 35 -10.20 9.59 6.84
CA ASP A 35 -10.72 10.95 6.62
C ASP A 35 -10.77 11.34 5.15
N THR A 36 -10.38 10.43 4.27
CA THR A 36 -10.31 10.66 2.83
C THR A 36 -10.70 9.38 2.10
N ALA A 37 -11.50 9.54 1.05
CA ALA A 37 -11.83 8.47 0.11
C ALA A 37 -11.27 8.82 -1.28
N ARG A 38 -10.69 7.85 -1.95
CA ARG A 38 -10.30 7.92 -3.36
C ARG A 38 -11.15 6.93 -4.14
N ILE A 39 -12.01 7.45 -5.02
CA ILE A 39 -12.87 6.67 -5.90
C ILE A 39 -12.19 6.59 -7.26
N THR A 40 -12.15 5.41 -7.87
CA THR A 40 -11.70 5.24 -9.25
C THR A 40 -12.92 4.96 -10.12
N LEU A 41 -13.26 5.91 -10.98
CA LEU A 41 -14.35 5.84 -11.95
C LEU A 41 -13.79 5.42 -13.30
N GLY A 42 -14.47 4.49 -13.98
CA GLY A 42 -14.11 4.01 -15.28
C GLY A 42 -15.11 4.46 -16.36
N PHE A 43 -14.60 4.62 -17.55
CA PHE A 43 -15.32 4.98 -18.77
C PHE A 43 -14.92 4.02 -19.86
N THR A 44 -15.89 3.42 -20.55
CA THR A 44 -15.64 2.51 -21.66
C THR A 44 -16.66 2.80 -22.76
N ALA A 45 -16.19 2.99 -23.97
CA ALA A 45 -17.04 3.10 -25.16
C ALA A 45 -16.49 2.21 -26.29
N ARG A 46 -17.38 1.63 -27.07
CA ARG A 46 -17.04 0.84 -28.27
C ARG A 46 -17.67 1.48 -29.50
N ALA A 47 -16.90 1.55 -30.59
CA ALA A 47 -17.37 2.02 -31.87
C ALA A 47 -16.64 1.34 -33.04
N PRO A 48 -17.23 1.30 -34.23
CA PRO A 48 -16.56 0.76 -35.41
C PRO A 48 -15.27 1.48 -35.79
N GLN A 49 -15.17 2.77 -35.46
CA GLN A 49 -14.02 3.63 -35.74
C GLN A 49 -13.32 4.04 -34.45
N ALA A 50 -12.00 4.06 -34.44
CA ALA A 50 -11.17 4.43 -33.30
C ALA A 50 -11.48 5.85 -32.79
N ALA A 51 -11.62 6.83 -33.70
CA ALA A 51 -11.95 8.19 -33.35
C ALA A 51 -13.31 8.31 -32.63
N ALA A 52 -14.34 7.60 -33.11
CA ALA A 52 -15.66 7.62 -32.49
C ALA A 52 -15.67 7.00 -31.10
N ALA A 53 -14.95 5.90 -30.85
CA ALA A 53 -14.81 5.30 -29.52
C ALA A 53 -14.12 6.28 -28.56
N TYR A 54 -13.03 6.91 -29.01
CA TYR A 54 -12.29 7.88 -28.22
C TYR A 54 -13.14 9.12 -27.87
N GLU A 55 -13.81 9.72 -28.85
CA GLU A 55 -14.66 10.90 -28.66
C GLU A 55 -15.81 10.63 -27.67
N GLN A 56 -16.46 9.47 -27.75
CA GLN A 56 -17.52 9.09 -26.82
C GLN A 56 -16.99 8.97 -25.39
N THR A 57 -15.83 8.33 -25.21
CA THR A 57 -15.20 8.20 -23.89
C THR A 57 -14.77 9.56 -23.33
N ALA A 58 -14.15 10.39 -24.15
CA ALA A 58 -13.74 11.73 -23.75
C ALA A 58 -14.94 12.64 -23.40
N ALA A 59 -16.03 12.56 -24.16
CA ALA A 59 -17.25 13.30 -23.86
C ALA A 59 -17.89 12.87 -22.54
N ALA A 60 -17.93 11.57 -22.24
CA ALA A 60 -18.42 11.05 -20.96
C ALA A 60 -17.56 11.51 -19.79
N LEU A 61 -16.23 11.38 -19.91
CA LEU A 61 -15.28 11.86 -18.91
C LEU A 61 -15.47 13.36 -18.62
N ASN A 62 -15.56 14.18 -19.66
CA ASN A 62 -15.74 15.64 -19.52
C ASN A 62 -17.06 15.99 -18.83
N ARG A 63 -18.17 15.31 -19.15
CA ARG A 63 -19.45 15.53 -18.45
C ARG A 63 -19.34 15.21 -16.96
N VAL A 64 -18.69 14.10 -16.61
CA VAL A 64 -18.49 13.71 -15.20
C VAL A 64 -17.63 14.73 -14.47
N VAL A 65 -16.51 15.16 -15.05
CA VAL A 65 -15.65 16.20 -14.47
C VAL A 65 -16.44 17.48 -14.22
N GLN A 66 -17.21 17.95 -15.21
CA GLN A 66 -18.05 19.14 -15.06
C GLN A 66 -19.11 18.98 -13.97
N ALA A 67 -19.81 17.85 -13.92
CA ALA A 67 -20.82 17.57 -12.90
C ALA A 67 -20.23 17.59 -11.49
N LEU A 68 -19.08 16.92 -11.28
CA LEU A 68 -18.40 16.90 -9.99
C LEU A 68 -17.91 18.27 -9.55
N VAL A 69 -17.34 19.07 -10.48
CA VAL A 69 -16.91 20.45 -10.20
C VAL A 69 -18.10 21.34 -9.84
N GLN A 70 -19.22 21.24 -10.58
CA GLN A 70 -20.46 21.96 -10.28
C GLN A 70 -21.06 21.56 -8.92
N ALA A 71 -20.88 20.31 -8.49
CA ALA A 71 -21.26 19.84 -7.17
C ALA A 71 -20.29 20.31 -6.05
N GLY A 72 -19.29 21.15 -6.39
CA GLY A 72 -18.36 21.76 -5.44
C GLY A 72 -17.12 20.93 -5.13
N LEU A 73 -16.76 19.95 -5.96
CA LEU A 73 -15.47 19.29 -5.85
C LEU A 73 -14.38 20.14 -6.54
N PRO A 74 -13.27 20.44 -5.87
CA PRO A 74 -12.14 21.12 -6.50
C PRO A 74 -11.59 20.31 -7.68
N ALA A 75 -11.27 20.96 -8.77
CA ALA A 75 -10.64 20.29 -9.92
C ALA A 75 -9.29 19.62 -9.57
N THR A 76 -8.60 20.11 -8.56
CA THR A 76 -7.36 19.54 -8.01
C THR A 76 -7.56 18.16 -7.37
N ASP A 77 -8.78 17.81 -6.98
CA ASP A 77 -9.13 16.54 -6.41
C ASP A 77 -9.58 15.50 -7.45
N LEU A 78 -9.58 15.90 -8.74
CA LEU A 78 -9.91 15.08 -9.91
C LEU A 78 -8.63 14.81 -10.71
N GLN A 79 -8.34 13.55 -10.98
CA GLN A 79 -7.14 13.15 -11.71
C GLN A 79 -7.44 12.07 -12.74
N THR A 80 -7.26 12.37 -14.02
CA THR A 80 -7.27 11.34 -15.07
C THR A 80 -6.02 10.47 -14.91
N GLN A 81 -6.20 9.15 -14.79
CA GLN A 81 -5.11 8.21 -14.54
C GLN A 81 -4.69 7.46 -15.79
N THR A 82 -5.66 6.97 -16.56
CA THR A 82 -5.42 6.10 -17.72
C THR A 82 -6.33 6.53 -18.86
N ILE A 83 -5.79 6.48 -20.08
CA ILE A 83 -6.54 6.55 -21.33
C ILE A 83 -6.01 5.43 -22.20
N GLY A 84 -6.89 4.56 -22.68
CA GLY A 84 -6.57 3.44 -23.55
C GLY A 84 -7.46 3.42 -24.78
N LEU A 85 -6.92 2.93 -25.88
CA LEU A 85 -7.65 2.68 -27.13
C LEU A 85 -7.14 1.39 -27.74
N ASN A 86 -8.00 0.39 -27.85
CA ASN A 86 -7.63 -0.94 -28.30
C ASN A 86 -8.55 -1.44 -29.41
N PRO A 87 -8.04 -2.14 -30.43
CA PRO A 87 -8.87 -2.83 -31.40
C PRO A 87 -9.57 -4.02 -30.73
N VAL A 88 -10.83 -4.23 -31.03
CA VAL A 88 -11.64 -5.35 -30.60
C VAL A 88 -11.78 -6.32 -31.77
N HIS A 89 -11.37 -7.57 -31.56
CA HIS A 89 -11.49 -8.61 -32.55
C HIS A 89 -12.53 -9.63 -32.10
N GLU A 90 -13.36 -10.07 -33.05
CA GLU A 90 -14.33 -11.15 -32.86
C GLU A 90 -13.91 -12.37 -33.68
N ARG A 91 -14.14 -13.54 -33.11
CA ARG A 91 -13.90 -14.79 -33.81
C ARG A 91 -15.14 -15.15 -34.62
N VAL A 92 -14.96 -15.34 -35.92
CA VAL A 92 -16.05 -15.79 -36.83
C VAL A 92 -16.29 -17.27 -36.53
N PRO A 93 -17.53 -17.66 -36.09
CA PRO A 93 -17.79 -19.04 -35.66
C PRO A 93 -17.59 -20.08 -36.76
N GLU A 94 -17.84 -19.70 -38.02
CA GLU A 94 -17.84 -20.61 -39.19
C GLU A 94 -16.42 -20.90 -39.71
N THR A 95 -15.52 -19.94 -39.67
CA THR A 95 -14.16 -20.05 -40.22
C THR A 95 -13.08 -20.13 -39.16
N GLY A 96 -13.39 -19.74 -37.92
CA GLY A 96 -12.43 -19.61 -36.82
C GLY A 96 -11.46 -18.43 -36.97
N GLU A 97 -11.61 -17.60 -38.00
CA GLU A 97 -10.77 -16.46 -38.27
C GLU A 97 -11.09 -15.29 -37.30
N SER A 98 -10.06 -14.51 -36.99
CA SER A 98 -10.20 -13.28 -36.16
C SER A 98 -10.44 -12.09 -37.07
N ARG A 99 -11.58 -11.44 -36.92
CA ARG A 99 -11.95 -10.24 -37.68
C ARG A 99 -12.02 -9.03 -36.77
N LEU A 100 -11.54 -7.87 -37.23
CA LEU A 100 -11.71 -6.60 -36.52
C LEU A 100 -13.21 -6.26 -36.41
N ALA A 101 -13.73 -6.19 -35.19
CA ALA A 101 -15.12 -5.85 -34.89
C ALA A 101 -15.31 -4.35 -34.60
N GLY A 102 -14.24 -3.67 -34.20
CA GLY A 102 -14.26 -2.26 -33.87
C GLY A 102 -13.13 -1.87 -32.93
N TYR A 103 -13.35 -0.80 -32.19
CA TYR A 103 -12.40 -0.25 -31.24
C TYR A 103 -13.07 0.00 -29.89
N GLU A 104 -12.35 -0.22 -28.82
CA GLU A 104 -12.75 0.09 -27.45
C GLU A 104 -11.82 1.17 -26.90
N ALA A 105 -12.42 2.28 -26.47
CA ALA A 105 -11.72 3.32 -25.73
C ALA A 105 -12.08 3.21 -24.25
N THR A 106 -11.08 3.36 -23.40
CA THR A 106 -11.22 3.34 -21.93
C THR A 106 -10.55 4.56 -21.32
N ALA A 107 -11.12 5.07 -20.24
CA ALA A 107 -10.47 6.08 -19.40
C ALA A 107 -10.76 5.78 -17.93
N THR A 108 -9.90 6.25 -17.04
CA THR A 108 -10.14 6.21 -15.60
C THR A 108 -9.92 7.59 -14.99
N LEU A 109 -10.80 7.95 -14.05
CA LEU A 109 -10.76 9.18 -13.27
C LEU A 109 -10.69 8.84 -11.79
N ALA A 110 -9.64 9.29 -11.12
CA ALA A 110 -9.58 9.26 -9.67
C ALA A 110 -10.23 10.52 -9.10
N VAL A 111 -11.11 10.34 -8.15
CA VAL A 111 -11.82 11.39 -7.42
C VAL A 111 -11.46 11.28 -5.95
N THR A 112 -10.88 12.35 -5.39
CA THR A 112 -10.52 12.41 -3.97
C THR A 112 -11.58 13.18 -3.19
N LEU A 113 -12.12 12.58 -2.15
CA LEU A 113 -13.15 13.15 -1.29
C LEU A 113 -12.65 13.20 0.15
N ARG A 114 -12.72 14.41 0.76
CA ARG A 114 -12.38 14.64 2.18
C ARG A 114 -13.59 14.55 3.10
N ASP A 115 -14.78 14.53 2.54
CA ASP A 115 -16.04 14.29 3.25
C ASP A 115 -16.57 12.92 2.85
N LEU A 116 -16.41 11.95 3.74
CA LEU A 116 -16.79 10.56 3.46
C LEU A 116 -18.31 10.39 3.31
N ALA A 117 -19.12 11.28 3.91
CA ALA A 117 -20.58 11.23 3.75
C ALA A 117 -21.04 11.54 2.31
N ARG A 118 -20.19 12.21 1.53
CA ARG A 118 -20.48 12.56 0.14
C ARG A 118 -20.08 11.50 -0.87
N VAL A 119 -19.45 10.41 -0.44
CA VAL A 119 -18.91 9.36 -1.34
C VAL A 119 -20.04 8.76 -2.20
N GLY A 120 -21.15 8.35 -1.59
CA GLY A 120 -22.30 7.78 -2.32
C GLY A 120 -22.87 8.77 -3.34
N ALA A 121 -23.16 10.00 -2.91
CA ALA A 121 -23.70 11.04 -3.80
C ALA A 121 -22.75 11.38 -4.96
N ALA A 122 -21.43 11.35 -4.75
CA ALA A 122 -20.45 11.58 -5.80
C ALA A 122 -20.43 10.45 -6.85
N ILE A 123 -20.61 9.20 -6.41
CA ILE A 123 -20.72 8.05 -7.32
C ILE A 123 -22.01 8.15 -8.14
N ASP A 124 -23.15 8.38 -7.48
CA ASP A 124 -24.44 8.50 -8.15
C ASP A 124 -24.43 9.61 -9.22
N LEU A 125 -23.86 10.78 -8.86
CA LEU A 125 -23.68 11.89 -9.77
C LEU A 125 -22.80 11.52 -10.97
N ALA A 126 -21.69 10.84 -10.72
CA ALA A 126 -20.77 10.44 -11.78
C ALA A 126 -21.42 9.42 -12.74
N VAL A 127 -22.15 8.45 -12.21
CA VAL A 127 -22.87 7.45 -13.02
C VAL A 127 -23.96 8.14 -13.86
N ALA A 128 -24.74 9.04 -13.26
CA ALA A 128 -25.75 9.82 -13.98
C ALA A 128 -25.13 10.70 -15.09
N ALA A 129 -23.91 11.20 -14.90
CA ALA A 129 -23.20 12.02 -15.89
C ALA A 129 -22.48 11.21 -16.99
N GLY A 130 -22.37 9.87 -16.85
CA GLY A 130 -21.84 8.99 -17.88
C GLY A 130 -20.65 8.10 -17.50
N ALA A 131 -20.26 8.03 -16.24
CA ALA A 131 -19.38 6.97 -15.76
C ALA A 131 -20.13 5.63 -15.84
N ASN A 132 -19.54 4.63 -16.46
CA ASN A 132 -20.19 3.32 -16.65
C ASN A 132 -19.47 2.19 -15.91
N ARG A 133 -18.45 2.54 -15.10
CA ARG A 133 -17.69 1.60 -14.27
C ARG A 133 -17.22 2.29 -13.00
N VAL A 134 -17.30 1.60 -11.88
CA VAL A 134 -16.67 1.99 -10.62
C VAL A 134 -15.64 0.91 -10.28
N ASP A 135 -14.36 1.24 -10.41
CA ASP A 135 -13.27 0.27 -10.26
C ASP A 135 -12.91 0.02 -8.80
N GLY A 136 -13.29 0.93 -7.91
CA GLY A 136 -13.11 0.76 -6.48
C GLY A 136 -13.12 2.07 -5.70
N ILE A 137 -13.17 1.90 -4.38
CA ILE A 137 -13.06 2.97 -3.38
C ILE A 137 -11.92 2.60 -2.45
N GLN A 138 -10.97 3.50 -2.25
CA GLN A 138 -9.89 3.35 -1.30
C GLN A 138 -10.01 4.41 -0.23
N PHE A 139 -10.07 3.99 1.03
CA PHE A 139 -10.04 4.89 2.18
C PHE A 139 -8.63 5.12 2.65
N THR A 140 -8.30 6.36 2.97
CA THR A 140 -6.97 6.78 3.42
C THR A 140 -7.07 7.79 4.56
N VAL A 141 -5.92 8.10 5.15
CA VAL A 141 -5.77 9.13 6.19
C VAL A 141 -4.75 10.14 5.71
N ARG A 142 -5.04 11.42 5.83
CA ARG A 142 -4.12 12.51 5.48
C ARG A 142 -2.94 12.60 6.44
N GLU A 143 -3.22 12.60 7.74
CA GLU A 143 -2.19 12.66 8.79
C GLU A 143 -1.71 11.25 9.20
N ARG A 144 -1.26 10.49 8.20
CA ARG A 144 -0.77 9.14 8.42
C ARG A 144 0.43 9.09 9.37
N GLU A 145 1.26 10.13 9.36
CA GLU A 145 2.47 10.23 10.18
C GLU A 145 2.18 10.10 11.69
N ARG A 146 1.03 10.63 12.17
CA ARG A 146 0.64 10.50 13.59
C ARG A 146 0.36 9.03 13.96
N ALA A 147 -0.37 8.32 13.11
CA ALA A 147 -0.66 6.91 13.33
C ALA A 147 0.63 6.06 13.23
N GLU A 148 1.50 6.40 12.28
CA GLU A 148 2.81 5.76 12.13
C GLU A 148 3.71 5.96 13.34
N ALA A 149 3.76 7.18 13.89
CA ALA A 149 4.50 7.47 15.11
C ALA A 149 3.94 6.69 16.31
N ALA A 150 2.62 6.63 16.46
CA ALA A 150 1.99 5.85 17.53
C ALA A 150 2.30 4.36 17.41
N ALA A 151 2.20 3.79 16.20
CA ALA A 151 2.56 2.39 15.94
C ALA A 151 4.05 2.13 16.20
N LEU A 152 4.94 3.07 15.84
CA LEU A 152 6.37 2.95 16.09
C LEU A 152 6.70 2.90 17.58
N VAL A 153 6.06 3.75 18.39
CA VAL A 153 6.22 3.73 19.85
C VAL A 153 5.79 2.38 20.42
N GLN A 154 4.67 1.84 19.98
CA GLN A 154 4.22 0.51 20.41
C GLN A 154 5.19 -0.60 19.98
N ALA A 155 5.75 -0.53 18.76
CA ALA A 155 6.74 -1.49 18.27
C ALA A 155 8.00 -1.49 19.14
N VAL A 156 8.49 -0.32 19.54
CA VAL A 156 9.65 -0.23 20.47
C VAL A 156 9.33 -0.83 21.82
N GLN A 157 8.17 -0.54 22.40
CA GLN A 157 7.74 -1.11 23.68
C GLN A 157 7.58 -2.64 23.59
N ASP A 158 7.09 -3.14 22.47
CA ASP A 158 6.96 -4.57 22.24
C ASP A 158 8.34 -5.25 22.15
N ALA A 159 9.28 -4.67 21.39
CA ALA A 159 10.67 -5.16 21.32
C ALA A 159 11.34 -5.19 22.70
N GLN A 160 11.13 -4.15 23.52
CA GLN A 160 11.67 -4.10 24.88
C GLN A 160 11.10 -5.19 25.78
N ARG A 161 9.77 -5.43 25.72
CA ARG A 161 9.12 -6.51 26.49
C ARG A 161 9.66 -7.87 26.06
N GLN A 162 9.77 -8.14 24.76
CA GLN A 162 10.31 -9.39 24.25
C GLN A 162 11.77 -9.61 24.67
N ALA A 163 12.60 -8.57 24.57
CA ALA A 163 14.00 -8.64 24.99
C ALA A 163 14.14 -8.98 26.49
N ALA A 164 13.33 -8.35 27.34
CA ALA A 164 13.34 -8.61 28.79
C ALA A 164 12.93 -10.05 29.10
N VAL A 165 11.85 -10.57 28.50
CA VAL A 165 11.39 -11.95 28.68
C VAL A 165 12.45 -12.95 28.23
N LEU A 166 13.05 -12.73 27.05
CA LEU A 166 14.10 -13.63 26.53
C LEU A 166 15.35 -13.60 27.41
N ALA A 167 15.80 -12.43 27.83
CA ALA A 167 16.98 -12.32 28.70
C ALA A 167 16.77 -13.05 30.03
N GLN A 168 15.59 -12.88 30.64
CA GLN A 168 15.22 -13.59 31.86
C GLN A 168 15.18 -15.11 31.66
N SER A 169 14.57 -15.58 30.57
CA SER A 169 14.45 -17.01 30.27
C SER A 169 15.79 -17.67 29.95
N LEU A 170 16.73 -16.93 29.40
CA LEU A 170 18.08 -17.38 29.07
C LEU A 170 19.06 -17.23 30.24
N GLY A 171 18.66 -16.61 31.35
CA GLY A 171 19.53 -16.32 32.48
C GLY A 171 20.65 -15.33 32.15
N VAL A 172 20.44 -14.41 31.22
CA VAL A 172 21.41 -13.38 30.84
C VAL A 172 20.93 -12.00 31.24
N ALA A 173 21.87 -11.07 31.47
CA ALA A 173 21.56 -9.69 31.71
C ALA A 173 21.46 -8.90 30.37
N LEU A 174 20.42 -8.09 30.25
CA LEU A 174 20.22 -7.23 29.09
C LEU A 174 21.09 -5.97 29.24
N GLY A 175 21.96 -5.73 28.26
CA GLY A 175 22.82 -4.56 28.19
C GLY A 175 22.26 -3.44 27.34
N PRO A 176 23.13 -2.47 26.95
CA PRO A 176 22.70 -1.35 26.13
C PRO A 176 22.25 -1.78 24.72
N VAL A 177 21.43 -0.96 24.11
CA VAL A 177 21.05 -1.08 22.70
C VAL A 177 22.28 -0.88 21.84
N ARG A 178 22.53 -1.81 20.93
CA ARG A 178 23.62 -1.75 19.95
C ARG A 178 23.17 -1.20 18.62
N GLN A 179 22.01 -1.64 18.17
CA GLN A 179 21.47 -1.27 16.87
C GLN A 179 19.95 -1.22 16.91
N VAL A 180 19.40 -0.23 16.24
CA VAL A 180 17.95 -0.11 16.00
C VAL A 180 17.73 0.07 14.51
N THR A 181 16.87 -0.74 13.93
CA THR A 181 16.43 -0.60 12.55
C THR A 181 14.92 -0.55 12.52
N ALA A 182 14.36 0.59 12.13
CA ALA A 182 12.93 0.69 11.86
C ALA A 182 12.68 0.19 10.42
N GLU A 183 11.83 -0.81 10.30
CA GLU A 183 11.42 -1.31 9.00
C GLU A 183 10.15 -0.57 8.55
N ALA A 184 10.14 -0.13 7.29
CA ALA A 184 8.92 0.37 6.70
C ALA A 184 7.94 -0.80 6.60
N ALA A 185 6.81 -0.70 7.30
CA ALA A 185 5.75 -1.67 7.10
C ALA A 185 5.28 -1.63 5.64
N PRO A 186 4.91 -2.77 5.06
CA PRO A 186 4.13 -2.77 3.83
C PRO A 186 2.94 -1.83 4.05
N GLY A 187 2.70 -0.93 3.09
CA GLY A 187 1.55 -0.02 3.20
C GLY A 187 0.27 -0.81 3.54
N PRO A 188 -0.73 -0.19 4.19
CA PRO A 188 -1.98 -0.87 4.48
C PRO A 188 -2.49 -1.49 3.18
N ALA A 189 -2.83 -2.77 3.25
CA ALA A 189 -3.46 -3.44 2.13
C ALA A 189 -4.73 -2.64 1.78
N PRO A 190 -4.89 -2.19 0.54
CA PRO A 190 -6.08 -1.45 0.16
C PRO A 190 -7.29 -2.36 0.38
N PHE A 191 -8.23 -1.92 1.23
CA PHE A 191 -9.50 -2.59 1.38
C PHE A 191 -10.32 -2.27 0.13
N LEU A 192 -10.32 -3.18 -0.84
CA LEU A 192 -11.14 -3.07 -2.04
C LEU A 192 -12.57 -3.47 -1.67
N ALA A 193 -13.42 -2.50 -1.41
CA ALA A 193 -14.86 -2.72 -1.41
C ALA A 193 -15.29 -3.06 -2.85
N ARG A 194 -15.59 -4.32 -3.11
CA ARG A 194 -16.17 -4.76 -4.40
C ARG A 194 -17.67 -4.53 -4.39
N GLY A 195 -18.14 -3.79 -5.39
CA GLY A 195 -19.54 -3.73 -5.79
C GLY A 195 -20.30 -2.54 -5.21
N ALA A 196 -20.44 -1.47 -5.99
CA ALA A 196 -21.49 -0.49 -5.81
C ALA A 196 -22.64 -0.85 -6.75
N ALA A 197 -23.70 -1.44 -6.21
CA ALA A 197 -25.04 -1.37 -6.81
C ALA A 197 -25.77 -0.20 -6.15
N GLU A 198 -26.75 0.38 -6.84
CA GLU A 198 -27.51 1.55 -6.39
C GLU A 198 -27.91 1.46 -4.90
N GLY A 199 -27.54 2.47 -4.11
CA GLY A 199 -27.94 2.56 -2.70
C GLY A 199 -27.11 1.74 -1.71
N LEU A 200 -25.95 1.19 -2.07
CA LEU A 200 -25.10 0.46 -1.13
C LEU A 200 -24.47 1.40 -0.09
N PRO A 201 -24.58 1.10 1.22
CA PRO A 201 -23.93 1.88 2.24
C PRO A 201 -22.41 1.75 2.11
N VAL A 202 -21.71 2.88 1.94
CA VAL A 202 -20.26 2.94 1.91
C VAL A 202 -19.75 3.09 3.34
N LEU A 203 -19.21 1.99 3.89
CA LEU A 203 -18.69 1.95 5.26
C LEU A 203 -17.16 2.02 5.24
N PRO A 204 -16.54 3.10 5.75
CA PRO A 204 -15.10 3.29 5.67
C PRO A 204 -14.29 2.38 6.61
N GLY A 205 -14.90 1.78 7.64
CA GLY A 205 -14.21 0.96 8.62
C GLY A 205 -13.13 1.72 9.40
N ARG A 206 -12.14 0.98 9.93
CA ARG A 206 -10.92 1.52 10.54
C ARG A 206 -9.70 1.06 9.74
N LEU A 207 -8.70 1.89 9.66
CA LEU A 207 -7.42 1.56 9.05
C LEU A 207 -6.42 1.20 10.13
N THR A 208 -5.74 0.07 9.97
CA THR A 208 -4.64 -0.33 10.86
C THR A 208 -3.32 0.06 10.21
N VAL A 209 -2.53 0.83 10.93
CA VAL A 209 -1.16 1.16 10.56
C VAL A 209 -0.23 0.32 11.40
N THR A 210 0.54 -0.57 10.76
CA THR A 210 1.51 -1.44 11.42
C THR A 210 2.93 -0.91 11.20
N ARG A 211 3.76 -0.97 12.22
CA ARG A 211 5.20 -0.68 12.17
C ARG A 211 5.98 -1.77 12.86
N SER A 212 7.18 -2.07 12.37
CA SER A 212 8.10 -2.99 13.00
C SER A 212 9.45 -2.35 13.27
N VAL A 213 10.05 -2.75 14.38
CA VAL A 213 11.38 -2.29 14.79
C VAL A 213 12.20 -3.51 15.20
N ARG A 214 13.37 -3.63 14.59
CA ARG A 214 14.38 -4.61 14.99
C ARG A 214 15.37 -3.93 15.91
N VAL A 215 15.54 -4.51 17.12
CA VAL A 215 16.46 -3.99 18.13
C VAL A 215 17.47 -5.08 18.50
N SER A 216 18.75 -4.72 18.50
CA SER A 216 19.83 -5.56 18.96
C SER A 216 20.38 -5.01 20.27
N TYR A 217 20.41 -5.86 21.31
CA TYR A 217 20.93 -5.55 22.63
C TYR A 217 22.23 -6.32 22.86
N GLN A 218 23.16 -5.74 23.56
CA GLN A 218 24.26 -6.49 24.14
C GLN A 218 23.73 -7.36 25.27
N ILE A 219 24.27 -8.56 25.44
CA ILE A 219 23.92 -9.43 26.57
C ILE A 219 25.17 -9.78 27.34
N TYR A 220 25.00 -10.00 28.66
CA TYR A 220 26.04 -10.40 29.58
C TYR A 220 25.61 -11.67 30.27
N HIS A 221 26.53 -12.64 30.37
CA HIS A 221 26.32 -13.75 31.27
C HIS A 221 26.59 -13.25 32.68
N PRO A 222 25.69 -13.49 33.67
CA PRO A 222 26.00 -13.19 35.05
C PRO A 222 27.23 -14.04 35.43
N ALA A 223 28.27 -13.37 35.95
CA ALA A 223 29.45 -14.06 36.43
C ALA A 223 29.03 -15.04 37.53
N GLY A 224 29.15 -16.34 37.26
CA GLY A 224 28.97 -17.52 38.05
C GLY A 224 28.12 -17.39 39.33
N ALA A 225 27.01 -18.14 39.36
CA ALA A 225 26.48 -18.70 40.61
C ALA A 225 27.15 -20.04 40.83
#